data_26dd39ef01527884e3b6d8a9dc4f4401
#
_entry.id   26dd39ef01527884e3b6d8a9dc4f4401
#
_cell.length_a   1.000
_cell.length_b   1.000
_cell.length_c   1.000
_cell.angle_alpha   90.00
_cell.angle_beta   90.00
_cell.angle_gamma   90.00
#
_symmetry.space_group_name_H-M   'P 1'
#
loop_
_entity.id
_entity.type
_entity.pdbx_description
1 polymer ?
#
loop_
_entity_poly.entity_id
_entity_poly.type
_entity_poly.pdbx_seq_one_letter_code
_entity_poly.pdbx_strand_id
1 'polypeptide(L)'
;MRLATKNYLRLSENGYAIFISSIFLLSGAILAWNHEMWRDEIQAWLIARDCKTSIELIKVLKNYEGHPGLWHFGLFLLKFITYSPIIMQPYHLMIATITIYLFCRFSPFTRLQKMLFSFGYFPFYEYAIICRNYAIGMLLLCGFCTLFKSWRRKFPIIGLVLLLLAHTSVHALINLYRRTATDRSFAHLRSN
;
A
#
# COMPACT_ATOMS: atom_id res chain seq x y z
N MET A 1 12.30 -33.98 -37.41
CA MET A 1 12.47 -32.56 -37.66
C MET A 1 12.00 -31.81 -36.40
N ARG A 2 12.90 -31.48 -35.46
CA ARG A 2 12.58 -30.77 -34.22
C ARG A 2 12.56 -29.29 -34.56
N LEU A 3 11.37 -28.69 -34.54
CA LEU A 3 11.22 -27.25 -34.65
C LEU A 3 11.91 -26.61 -33.43
N ALA A 4 13.02 -25.92 -33.69
CA ALA A 4 13.68 -25.05 -32.73
C ALA A 4 12.69 -23.96 -32.35
N THR A 5 12.03 -24.09 -31.19
CA THR A 5 11.24 -23.01 -30.61
C THR A 5 12.18 -21.86 -30.34
N LYS A 6 12.05 -20.79 -31.14
CA LYS A 6 12.71 -19.51 -30.93
C LYS A 6 12.49 -19.08 -29.48
N ASN A 7 13.55 -19.10 -28.70
CA ASN A 7 13.60 -18.43 -27.40
C ASN A 7 13.47 -16.91 -27.64
N TYR A 8 12.25 -16.41 -27.78
CA TYR A 8 12.00 -15.00 -27.62
C TYR A 8 12.49 -14.60 -26.22
N LEU A 9 13.21 -13.50 -26.12
CA LEU A 9 13.75 -12.89 -24.91
C LEU A 9 12.71 -12.91 -23.77
N ARG A 10 12.68 -13.98 -23.03
CA ARG A 10 11.76 -14.13 -21.89
C ARG A 10 12.39 -13.37 -20.73
N LEU A 11 11.95 -12.13 -20.53
CA LEU A 11 12.38 -11.32 -19.39
C LEU A 11 12.38 -12.18 -18.13
N SER A 12 13.39 -12.04 -17.28
CA SER A 12 13.37 -12.63 -15.94
C SER A 12 12.17 -12.09 -15.16
N GLU A 13 11.72 -12.79 -14.12
CA GLU A 13 10.62 -12.31 -13.28
C GLU A 13 10.92 -10.94 -12.66
N ASN A 14 12.18 -10.67 -12.35
CA ASN A 14 12.62 -9.35 -11.88
C ASN A 14 12.56 -8.30 -13.00
N GLY A 15 13.05 -8.64 -14.19
CA GLY A 15 12.99 -7.75 -15.35
C GLY A 15 11.55 -7.40 -15.75
N TYR A 16 10.64 -8.39 -15.68
CA TYR A 16 9.22 -8.17 -15.91
C TYR A 16 8.61 -7.22 -14.86
N ALA A 17 8.91 -7.45 -13.57
CA ALA A 17 8.41 -6.59 -12.50
C ALA A 17 8.90 -5.14 -12.64
N ILE A 18 10.19 -4.94 -12.94
CA ILE A 18 10.75 -3.60 -13.19
C ILE A 18 10.07 -2.96 -14.38
N PHE A 19 9.92 -3.69 -15.50
CA PHE A 19 9.29 -3.16 -16.73
C PHE A 19 7.86 -2.69 -16.48
N ILE A 20 7.01 -3.52 -15.84
CA ILE A 20 5.62 -3.16 -15.52
C ILE A 20 5.57 -1.97 -14.54
N SER A 21 6.41 -1.98 -13.50
CA SER A 21 6.44 -0.88 -12.52
C SER A 21 6.92 0.43 -13.11
N SER A 22 7.84 0.39 -14.09
CA SER A 22 8.29 1.60 -14.79
C SER A 22 7.19 2.19 -15.67
N ILE A 23 6.46 1.35 -16.41
CA ILE A 23 5.29 1.82 -17.19
C ILE A 23 4.22 2.38 -16.25
N PHE A 24 3.95 1.69 -15.13
CA PHE A 24 2.99 2.13 -14.11
C PHE A 24 3.37 3.50 -13.54
N LEU A 25 4.65 3.69 -13.18
CA LEU A 25 5.16 4.97 -12.67
C LEU A 25 5.01 6.10 -13.69
N LEU A 26 5.42 5.86 -14.94
CA LEU A 26 5.39 6.89 -15.99
C LEU A 26 3.95 7.28 -16.35
N SER A 27 3.08 6.29 -16.56
CA SER A 27 1.66 6.56 -16.86
C SER A 27 0.93 7.18 -15.65
N GLY A 28 1.23 6.72 -14.43
CA GLY A 28 0.71 7.30 -13.20
C GLY A 28 1.17 8.74 -12.98
N ALA A 29 2.43 9.07 -13.31
CA ALA A 29 2.94 10.45 -13.21
C ALA A 29 2.21 11.41 -14.17
N ILE A 30 1.92 10.96 -15.39
CA ILE A 30 1.14 11.75 -16.36
C ILE A 30 -0.28 11.99 -15.84
N LEU A 31 -0.93 10.97 -15.28
CA LEU A 31 -2.27 11.11 -14.73
C LEU A 31 -2.29 11.96 -13.46
N ALA A 32 -1.35 11.76 -12.56
CA ALA A 32 -1.25 12.54 -11.32
C ALA A 32 -1.01 14.03 -11.60
N TRP A 33 -0.22 14.34 -12.63
CA TRP A 33 0.00 15.74 -13.07
C TRP A 33 -1.29 16.44 -13.50
N ASN A 34 -2.24 15.70 -14.08
CA ASN A 34 -3.53 16.22 -14.56
C ASN A 34 -4.67 15.97 -13.53
N HIS A 35 -4.36 15.40 -12.37
CA HIS A 35 -5.35 15.15 -11.33
C HIS A 35 -5.50 16.35 -10.40
N GLU A 36 -6.71 16.90 -10.34
CA GLU A 36 -7.08 17.88 -9.32
C GLU A 36 -7.39 17.16 -8.01
N MET A 37 -6.70 17.55 -6.95
CA MET A 37 -6.89 16.93 -5.62
C MET A 37 -8.30 17.13 -5.11
N TRP A 38 -8.91 16.06 -4.68
CA TRP A 38 -10.23 16.10 -4.06
C TRP A 38 -10.18 16.72 -2.66
N ARG A 39 -11.33 17.16 -2.21
CA ARG A 39 -11.47 17.77 -0.87
C ARG A 39 -10.87 16.90 0.23
N ASP A 40 -11.11 15.59 0.20
CA ASP A 40 -10.66 14.65 1.24
C ASP A 40 -9.13 14.49 1.23
N GLU A 41 -8.49 14.59 0.06
CA GLU A 41 -7.03 14.55 -0.07
C GLU A 41 -6.40 15.79 0.55
N ILE A 42 -6.95 16.97 0.19
CA ILE A 42 -6.51 18.26 0.73
C ILE A 42 -6.76 18.34 2.23
N GLN A 43 -7.89 17.84 2.73
CA GLN A 43 -8.19 17.81 4.16
C GLN A 43 -7.15 17.02 4.95
N ALA A 44 -6.77 15.84 4.48
CA ALA A 44 -5.71 15.04 5.11
C ALA A 44 -4.37 15.79 5.17
N TRP A 45 -4.02 16.51 4.10
CA TRP A 45 -2.82 17.36 4.05
C TRP A 45 -2.89 18.50 5.06
N LEU A 46 -4.00 19.24 5.09
CA LEU A 46 -4.17 20.37 5.99
C LEU A 46 -4.05 19.96 7.45
N ILE A 47 -4.69 18.85 7.85
CA ILE A 47 -4.58 18.31 9.21
C ILE A 47 -3.12 18.02 9.55
N ALA A 48 -2.39 17.33 8.65
CA ALA A 48 -1.01 16.97 8.89
C ALA A 48 -0.07 18.20 8.90
N ARG A 49 -0.31 19.16 8.00
CA ARG A 49 0.48 20.39 7.86
C ARG A 49 0.34 21.31 9.08
N ASP A 50 -0.87 21.50 9.55
CA ASP A 50 -1.18 22.54 10.55
C ASP A 50 -0.86 22.09 11.99
N CYS A 51 -0.73 20.77 12.25
CA CYS A 51 -0.27 20.27 13.54
C CYS A 51 1.22 20.61 13.77
N LYS A 52 1.55 21.18 14.92
CA LYS A 52 2.93 21.54 15.30
C LYS A 52 3.76 20.33 15.70
N THR A 53 3.14 19.37 16.36
CA THR A 53 3.81 18.17 16.90
C THR A 53 3.07 16.89 16.50
N SER A 54 3.78 15.77 16.50
CA SER A 54 3.16 14.45 16.27
C SER A 54 2.12 14.08 17.34
N ILE A 55 2.29 14.57 18.57
CA ILE A 55 1.31 14.36 19.66
C ILE A 55 0.01 15.11 19.36
N GLU A 56 0.11 16.33 18.87
CA GLU A 56 -1.04 17.14 18.45
C GLU A 56 -1.77 16.45 17.30
N LEU A 57 -1.04 15.97 16.29
CA LEU A 57 -1.61 15.20 15.19
C LEU A 57 -2.43 13.99 15.68
N ILE A 58 -1.88 13.19 16.61
CA ILE A 58 -2.58 12.04 17.17
C ILE A 58 -3.87 12.46 17.89
N LYS A 59 -3.84 13.58 18.64
CA LYS A 59 -5.02 14.12 19.33
C LYS A 59 -6.10 14.56 18.35
N VAL A 60 -5.71 15.29 17.29
CA VAL A 60 -6.65 15.75 16.25
C VAL A 60 -7.27 14.55 15.54
N LEU A 61 -6.48 13.55 15.11
CA LEU A 61 -6.99 12.36 14.44
C LEU A 61 -7.95 11.56 15.31
N LYS A 62 -7.64 11.40 16.59
CA LYS A 62 -8.51 10.69 17.52
C LYS A 62 -9.87 11.38 17.73
N ASN A 63 -9.88 12.70 17.78
CA ASN A 63 -11.08 13.47 18.13
C ASN A 63 -11.92 13.88 16.92
N TYR A 64 -11.32 13.98 15.74
CA TYR A 64 -11.97 14.55 14.56
C TYR A 64 -12.20 13.51 13.45
N GLU A 65 -11.19 12.72 13.10
CA GLU A 65 -11.26 11.81 11.94
C GLU A 65 -11.65 10.38 12.34
N GLY A 66 -11.26 9.94 13.54
CA GLY A 66 -11.45 8.55 13.97
C GLY A 66 -10.66 7.52 13.13
N HIS A 67 -9.76 7.98 12.26
CA HIS A 67 -8.95 7.14 11.40
C HIS A 67 -7.56 6.85 11.97
N PRO A 68 -7.01 5.66 11.71
CA PRO A 68 -5.63 5.35 12.06
C PRO A 68 -4.65 6.28 11.34
N GLY A 69 -3.64 6.80 12.07
CA GLY A 69 -2.86 7.95 11.64
C GLY A 69 -1.64 7.68 10.75
N LEU A 70 -1.43 6.45 10.26
CA LEU A 70 -0.19 6.13 9.53
C LEU A 70 -0.01 6.98 8.27
N TRP A 71 -1.09 7.21 7.50
CA TRP A 71 -1.08 8.09 6.34
C TRP A 71 -0.75 9.53 6.73
N HIS A 72 -1.47 10.08 7.69
CA HIS A 72 -1.28 11.45 8.18
C HIS A 72 0.12 11.66 8.77
N PHE A 73 0.69 10.65 9.41
CA PHE A 73 2.07 10.71 9.90
C PHE A 73 3.08 10.83 8.75
N GLY A 74 2.87 10.08 7.65
CA GLY A 74 3.66 10.25 6.42
C GLY A 74 3.57 11.67 5.88
N LEU A 75 2.36 12.25 5.79
CA LEU A 75 2.14 13.62 5.36
C LEU A 75 2.78 14.64 6.32
N PHE A 76 2.70 14.39 7.62
CA PHE A 76 3.35 15.23 8.64
C PHE A 76 4.87 15.31 8.46
N LEU A 77 5.52 14.25 8.02
CA LEU A 77 6.94 14.28 7.70
C LEU A 77 7.21 15.07 6.42
N LEU A 78 6.36 14.97 5.42
CA LEU A 78 6.51 15.69 4.14
C LEU A 78 6.44 17.21 4.30
N LYS A 79 5.69 17.74 5.28
CA LYS A 79 5.60 19.18 5.49
C LYS A 79 6.93 19.85 5.84
N PHE A 80 7.91 19.09 6.35
CA PHE A 80 9.27 19.61 6.60
C PHE A 80 10.07 19.80 5.31
N ILE A 81 9.61 19.22 4.20
CA ILE A 81 10.22 19.39 2.87
C ILE A 81 9.56 20.57 2.14
N THR A 82 8.22 20.63 2.14
CA THR A 82 7.46 21.69 1.48
C THR A 82 6.07 21.85 2.10
N TYR A 83 5.52 23.04 2.04
CA TYR A 83 4.14 23.34 2.46
C TYR A 83 3.12 23.13 1.32
N SER A 84 3.57 22.80 0.11
CA SER A 84 2.69 22.54 -1.04
C SER A 84 2.06 21.15 -0.96
N PRO A 85 0.72 21.02 -1.13
CA PRO A 85 0.05 19.71 -1.14
C PRO A 85 0.48 18.82 -2.31
N ILE A 86 1.05 19.39 -3.37
CA ILE A 86 1.49 18.67 -4.57
C ILE A 86 2.49 17.55 -4.23
N ILE A 87 3.26 17.70 -3.15
CA ILE A 87 4.21 16.67 -2.69
C ILE A 87 3.53 15.33 -2.35
N MET A 88 2.24 15.34 -2.06
CA MET A 88 1.50 14.11 -1.79
C MET A 88 1.46 13.19 -3.01
N GLN A 89 1.31 13.73 -4.22
CA GLN A 89 1.20 12.95 -5.46
C GLN A 89 2.43 12.09 -5.72
N PRO A 90 3.66 12.62 -5.79
CA PRO A 90 4.85 11.79 -6.01
C PRO A 90 5.10 10.82 -4.84
N TYR A 91 4.84 11.22 -3.60
CA TYR A 91 4.95 10.33 -2.44
C TYR A 91 4.00 9.13 -2.54
N HIS A 92 2.74 9.40 -2.86
CA HIS A 92 1.71 8.37 -3.00
C HIS A 92 1.98 7.44 -4.18
N LEU A 93 2.34 8.02 -5.35
CA LEU A 93 2.67 7.26 -6.55
C LEU A 93 3.89 6.35 -6.35
N MET A 94 4.90 6.79 -5.57
CA MET A 94 6.04 5.95 -5.21
C MET A 94 5.60 4.74 -4.37
N ILE A 95 4.73 4.92 -3.39
CA ILE A 95 4.18 3.83 -2.58
C ILE A 95 3.43 2.84 -3.47
N ALA A 96 2.56 3.32 -4.35
CA ALA A 96 1.80 2.49 -5.29
C ALA A 96 2.74 1.73 -6.25
N THR A 97 3.77 2.39 -6.79
CA THR A 97 4.75 1.76 -7.69
C THR A 97 5.53 0.64 -7.01
N ILE A 98 5.97 0.85 -5.76
CA ILE A 98 6.65 -0.19 -4.97
C ILE A 98 5.68 -1.37 -4.74
N THR A 99 4.41 -1.10 -4.49
CA THR A 99 3.37 -2.13 -4.32
C THR A 99 3.25 -2.98 -5.59
N ILE A 100 3.16 -2.35 -6.76
CA ILE A 100 3.08 -3.05 -8.06
C ILE A 100 4.34 -3.87 -8.32
N TYR A 101 5.52 -3.33 -7.99
CA TYR A 101 6.76 -4.09 -8.10
C TYR A 101 6.74 -5.35 -7.23
N LEU A 102 6.37 -5.24 -5.95
CA LEU A 102 6.27 -6.39 -5.05
C LEU A 102 5.24 -7.41 -5.55
N PHE A 103 4.08 -6.94 -5.99
CA PHE A 103 3.04 -7.79 -6.55
C PHE A 103 3.53 -8.51 -7.81
N CYS A 104 4.09 -7.81 -8.79
CA CYS A 104 4.59 -8.40 -10.02
C CYS A 104 5.75 -9.38 -9.78
N ARG A 105 6.61 -9.09 -8.79
CA ARG A 105 7.79 -9.91 -8.51
C ARG A 105 7.48 -11.19 -7.75
N PHE A 106 6.60 -11.13 -6.76
CA PHE A 106 6.45 -12.18 -5.76
C PHE A 106 5.11 -12.90 -5.78
N SER A 107 4.08 -12.38 -6.45
CA SER A 107 2.78 -13.04 -6.51
C SER A 107 2.81 -14.28 -7.41
N PRO A 108 1.98 -15.30 -7.14
CA PRO A 108 1.94 -16.56 -7.90
C PRO A 108 1.10 -16.47 -9.18
N PHE A 109 0.73 -15.27 -9.62
CA PHE A 109 -0.11 -15.07 -10.80
C PHE A 109 0.67 -15.12 -12.11
N THR A 110 -0.02 -15.38 -13.23
CA THR A 110 0.54 -15.29 -14.57
C THR A 110 0.89 -13.86 -14.94
N ARG A 111 1.80 -13.64 -15.89
CA ARG A 111 2.20 -12.29 -16.33
C ARG A 111 1.01 -11.46 -16.83
N LEU A 112 0.10 -12.08 -17.56
CA LEU A 112 -1.12 -11.39 -18.03
C LEU A 112 -1.99 -10.95 -16.85
N GLN A 113 -2.23 -11.81 -15.85
CA GLN A 113 -3.00 -11.45 -14.67
C GLN A 113 -2.33 -10.33 -13.87
N LYS A 114 -0.99 -10.37 -13.72
CA LYS A 114 -0.22 -9.31 -13.05
C LYS A 114 -0.38 -7.97 -13.77
N MET A 115 -0.31 -7.96 -15.09
CA MET A 115 -0.48 -6.76 -15.91
C MET A 115 -1.92 -6.22 -15.79
N LEU A 116 -2.93 -7.07 -15.99
CA LEU A 116 -4.34 -6.68 -15.89
C LEU A 116 -4.70 -6.14 -14.50
N PHE A 117 -4.18 -6.76 -13.44
CA PHE A 117 -4.36 -6.25 -12.08
C PHE A 117 -3.70 -4.88 -11.91
N SER A 118 -2.42 -4.74 -12.33
CA SER A 118 -1.65 -3.50 -12.13
C SER A 118 -2.30 -2.29 -12.77
N PHE A 119 -2.89 -2.46 -13.97
CA PHE A 119 -3.55 -1.38 -14.71
C PHE A 119 -5.08 -1.41 -14.58
N GLY A 120 -5.61 -2.24 -13.66
CA GLY A 120 -7.02 -2.22 -13.30
C GLY A 120 -7.40 -0.95 -12.55
N TYR A 121 -8.70 -0.64 -12.50
CA TYR A 121 -9.22 0.60 -11.91
C TYR A 121 -8.71 0.84 -10.48
N PHE A 122 -8.83 -0.15 -9.58
CA PHE A 122 -8.45 0.04 -8.19
C PHE A 122 -6.94 0.27 -8.00
N PRO A 123 -6.00 -0.59 -8.49
CA PRO A 123 -4.59 -0.35 -8.28
C PRO A 123 -4.06 0.89 -8.98
N PHE A 124 -4.56 1.16 -10.21
CA PHE A 124 -3.99 2.21 -11.05
C PHE A 124 -4.61 3.59 -10.81
N TYR A 125 -5.93 3.67 -10.62
CA TYR A 125 -6.58 4.96 -10.39
C TYR A 125 -6.82 5.22 -8.91
N GLU A 126 -7.58 4.36 -8.24
CA GLU A 126 -8.01 4.55 -6.86
C GLU A 126 -6.83 4.55 -5.86
N TYR A 127 -5.84 3.66 -6.07
CA TYR A 127 -4.72 3.47 -5.13
C TYR A 127 -3.41 4.08 -5.61
N ALA A 128 -3.33 4.68 -6.80
CA ALA A 128 -2.12 5.33 -7.26
C ALA A 128 -2.28 6.83 -7.51
N ILE A 129 -3.47 7.28 -7.95
CA ILE A 129 -3.71 8.68 -8.30
C ILE A 129 -4.38 9.41 -7.15
N ILE A 130 -5.43 8.83 -6.54
CA ILE A 130 -6.13 9.45 -5.41
C ILE A 130 -5.32 9.27 -4.14
N CYS A 131 -4.77 10.36 -3.61
CA CYS A 131 -3.83 10.37 -2.47
C CYS A 131 -4.51 10.04 -1.14
N ARG A 132 -4.72 8.74 -0.88
CA ARG A 132 -5.38 8.22 0.32
C ARG A 132 -4.55 7.13 1.01
N ASN A 133 -4.97 6.77 2.21
CA ASN A 133 -4.33 5.73 3.04
C ASN A 133 -4.31 4.33 2.40
N TYR A 134 -5.08 4.09 1.33
CA TYR A 134 -5.21 2.77 0.69
C TYR A 134 -3.91 2.24 0.09
N ALA A 135 -3.08 3.12 -0.50
CA ALA A 135 -1.79 2.72 -1.07
C ALA A 135 -0.84 2.11 -0.03
N ILE A 136 -0.76 2.72 1.16
CA ILE A 136 0.06 2.17 2.26
C ILE A 136 -0.50 0.82 2.71
N GLY A 137 -1.83 0.68 2.79
CA GLY A 137 -2.49 -0.57 3.14
C GLY A 137 -2.14 -1.68 2.14
N MET A 138 -2.22 -1.41 0.85
CA MET A 138 -1.84 -2.35 -0.21
C MET A 138 -0.36 -2.70 -0.19
N LEU A 139 0.52 -1.71 0.05
CA LEU A 139 1.97 -1.95 0.21
C LEU A 139 2.24 -2.92 1.35
N LEU A 140 1.67 -2.67 2.51
CA LEU A 140 1.85 -3.50 3.70
C LEU A 140 1.26 -4.90 3.51
N LEU A 141 0.12 -5.03 2.83
CA LEU A 141 -0.49 -6.32 2.49
C LEU A 141 0.41 -7.14 1.54
N CYS A 142 0.91 -6.52 0.48
CA CYS A 142 1.86 -7.17 -0.44
C CYS A 142 3.16 -7.55 0.27
N GLY A 143 3.67 -6.67 1.14
CA GLY A 143 4.83 -6.93 2.00
C GLY A 143 4.60 -8.12 2.92
N PHE A 144 3.46 -8.15 3.61
CA PHE A 144 3.05 -9.28 4.45
C PHE A 144 3.03 -10.59 3.67
N CYS A 145 2.33 -10.65 2.52
CA CYS A 145 2.25 -11.84 1.70
C CYS A 145 3.63 -12.33 1.24
N THR A 146 4.53 -11.40 0.92
CA THR A 146 5.91 -11.72 0.51
C THR A 146 6.73 -12.29 1.66
N LEU A 147 6.61 -11.71 2.86
CA LEU A 147 7.35 -12.11 4.06
C LEU A 147 6.81 -13.42 4.64
N PHE A 148 5.51 -13.68 4.49
CA PHE A 148 4.83 -14.83 5.07
C PHE A 148 5.40 -16.18 4.61
N LYS A 149 5.96 -16.27 3.39
CA LYS A 149 6.67 -17.46 2.91
C LYS A 149 7.85 -17.87 3.80
N SER A 150 8.40 -16.94 4.58
CA SER A 150 9.54 -17.15 5.48
C SER A 150 9.19 -16.81 6.94
N TRP A 151 7.93 -16.99 7.34
CA TRP A 151 7.38 -16.50 8.60
C TRP A 151 8.18 -16.89 9.84
N ARG A 152 8.69 -18.12 9.92
CA ARG A 152 9.46 -18.61 11.07
C ARG A 152 10.73 -17.80 11.34
N ARG A 153 11.41 -17.33 10.29
CA ARG A 153 12.65 -16.53 10.39
C ARG A 153 12.37 -15.03 10.56
N LYS A 154 11.20 -14.57 10.15
CA LYS A 154 10.86 -13.13 10.04
C LYS A 154 9.68 -12.73 10.93
N PHE A 155 9.38 -13.54 11.93
CA PHE A 155 8.25 -13.34 12.84
C PHE A 155 8.14 -11.92 13.41
N PRO A 156 9.22 -11.28 13.94
CA PRO A 156 9.10 -9.92 14.48
C PRO A 156 8.80 -8.88 13.39
N ILE A 157 9.34 -9.06 12.17
CA ILE A 157 9.06 -8.14 11.04
C ILE A 157 7.61 -8.30 10.60
N ILE A 158 7.10 -9.51 10.55
CA ILE A 158 5.69 -9.79 10.21
C ILE A 158 4.76 -9.17 11.26
N GLY A 159 5.09 -9.29 12.54
CA GLY A 159 4.35 -8.64 13.61
C GLY A 159 4.30 -7.12 13.47
N LEU A 160 5.43 -6.50 13.13
CA LEU A 160 5.50 -5.07 12.84
C LEU A 160 4.64 -4.68 11.63
N VAL A 161 4.72 -5.44 10.53
CA VAL A 161 3.90 -5.18 9.33
C VAL A 161 2.41 -5.30 9.64
N LEU A 162 1.98 -6.28 10.43
CA LEU A 162 0.58 -6.42 10.86
C LEU A 162 0.15 -5.26 11.76
N LEU A 163 1.02 -4.81 12.67
CA LEU A 163 0.76 -3.63 13.50
C LEU A 163 0.56 -2.38 12.65
N LEU A 164 1.46 -2.14 11.69
CA LEU A 164 1.35 -1.02 10.76
C LEU A 164 0.09 -1.13 9.88
N LEU A 165 -0.24 -2.33 9.41
CA LEU A 165 -1.45 -2.58 8.63
C LEU A 165 -2.72 -2.24 9.43
N ALA A 166 -2.76 -2.57 10.71
CA ALA A 166 -3.85 -2.19 11.61
C ALA A 166 -3.99 -0.66 11.74
N HIS A 167 -2.90 0.08 11.56
CA HIS A 167 -2.88 1.54 11.58
C HIS A 167 -3.16 2.20 10.22
N THR A 168 -3.52 1.44 9.17
CA THR A 168 -3.89 2.02 7.86
C THR A 168 -5.38 2.28 7.73
N SER A 169 -6.24 1.41 8.29
CA SER A 169 -7.69 1.58 8.21
C SER A 169 -8.41 0.91 9.38
N VAL A 170 -9.54 1.47 9.80
CA VAL A 170 -10.43 0.89 10.83
C VAL A 170 -10.92 -0.50 10.39
N HIS A 171 -11.19 -0.70 9.11
CA HIS A 171 -11.61 -2.00 8.58
C HIS A 171 -10.53 -3.08 8.74
N ALA A 172 -9.26 -2.75 8.55
CA ALA A 172 -8.16 -3.67 8.79
C ALA A 172 -8.08 -4.06 10.27
N LEU A 173 -8.26 -3.11 11.18
CA LEU A 173 -8.30 -3.33 12.62
C LEU A 173 -9.48 -4.24 13.04
N ILE A 174 -10.68 -3.98 12.52
CA ILE A 174 -11.89 -4.77 12.81
C ILE A 174 -11.72 -6.21 12.31
N ASN A 175 -11.18 -6.40 11.12
CA ASN A 175 -10.94 -7.74 10.55
C ASN A 175 -9.89 -8.52 11.35
N LEU A 176 -8.84 -7.85 11.83
CA LEU A 176 -7.85 -8.45 12.70
C LEU A 176 -8.49 -8.88 14.04
N TYR A 177 -9.29 -8.01 14.63
CA TYR A 177 -10.01 -8.30 15.89
C TYR A 177 -11.00 -9.46 15.75
N ARG A 178 -11.78 -9.48 14.65
CA ARG A 178 -12.71 -10.59 14.36
C ARG A 178 -11.97 -11.92 14.24
N ARG A 179 -10.86 -11.99 13.51
CA ARG A 179 -10.09 -13.24 13.39
C ARG A 179 -9.56 -13.73 14.71
N THR A 180 -8.96 -12.85 15.52
CA THR A 180 -8.44 -13.23 16.85
C THR A 180 -9.54 -13.65 17.81
N ALA A 181 -10.74 -13.05 17.74
CA ALA A 181 -11.90 -13.46 18.53
C ALA A 181 -12.42 -14.84 18.09
N THR A 182 -12.49 -15.09 16.78
CA THR A 182 -12.94 -16.38 16.21
C THR A 182 -11.97 -17.50 16.59
N ASP A 183 -10.66 -17.28 16.47
CA ASP A 183 -9.64 -18.28 16.83
C ASP A 183 -9.66 -18.63 18.32
N ARG A 184 -9.92 -17.65 19.20
CA ARG A 184 -10.12 -17.91 20.64
C ARG A 184 -11.37 -18.73 20.93
N SER A 185 -12.47 -18.49 20.21
CA SER A 185 -13.71 -19.25 20.33
C SER A 185 -13.52 -20.72 19.90
N PHE A 186 -12.80 -20.97 18.80
CA PHE A 186 -12.47 -22.33 18.37
C PHE A 186 -11.46 -23.04 19.28
N ALA A 187 -10.52 -22.32 19.89
CA ALA A 187 -9.61 -22.90 20.86
C ALA A 187 -10.34 -23.37 22.11
N HIS A 188 -11.34 -22.61 22.59
CA HIS A 188 -12.17 -22.97 23.76
C HIS A 188 -13.07 -24.19 23.49
N LEU A 189 -13.57 -24.36 22.24
CA LEU A 189 -14.39 -25.51 21.86
C LEU A 189 -13.59 -26.80 21.64
N ARG A 190 -12.25 -26.73 21.53
CA ARG A 190 -11.35 -27.89 21.42
C ARG A 190 -10.82 -28.37 22.80
N SER A 191 -10.98 -27.58 23.85
CA SER A 191 -10.48 -27.89 25.19
C SER A 191 -11.57 -28.47 26.12
N ASN A 192 -12.81 -28.55 25.67
CA ASN A 192 -13.94 -29.26 26.29
C ASN A 192 -14.31 -30.50 25.46
#